data_43b59dd86f995a614d8491853d055f1c
#
_entry.id   43b59dd86f995a614d8491853d055f1c
#
_cell.length_a   1.000
_cell.length_b   1.000
_cell.length_c   1.000
_cell.angle_alpha   90.00
_cell.angle_beta   90.00
_cell.angle_gamma   90.00
#
_symmetry.space_group_name_H-M   'P 1'
#
loop_
_entity.id
_entity.type
_entity.pdbx_description
1 polymer ?
#
loop_
_entity_poly.entity_id
_entity_poly.type
_entity_poly.pdbx_seq_one_letter_code
_entity_poly.pdbx_strand_id
1 'polypeptide(L)'
;MFYPAPGSRDFDGCRELGLLPDQFSCLRASALPIDHTTRREESATLLRLGRVLNFMKHLLDVGSPLPPPSCAGLTAIDPTNRIEAGRRLLAAFLADGRIRGVTPDGEIYEHLVSAEMTARFLRGLQTRSLRGAI
;
A
#
# COMPACT_ATOMS: atom_id res chain seq x y z
N MET A 1 9.13 -5.99 -2.36
CA MET A 1 8.35 -7.22 -2.64
C MET A 1 9.19 -8.13 -3.53
N PHE A 2 9.20 -9.41 -3.25
CA PHE A 2 10.03 -10.38 -3.94
C PHE A 2 9.23 -11.19 -4.96
N TYR A 3 9.78 -11.33 -6.15
CA TYR A 3 9.21 -12.16 -7.21
C TYR A 3 10.31 -13.12 -7.70
N PRO A 4 10.16 -14.44 -7.48
CA PRO A 4 11.18 -15.39 -7.90
C PRO A 4 11.22 -15.52 -9.42
N ALA A 5 12.42 -15.48 -9.98
CA ALA A 5 12.62 -15.68 -11.41
C ALA A 5 12.66 -17.18 -11.74
N PRO A 6 11.88 -17.66 -12.73
CA PRO A 6 11.96 -19.05 -13.16
C PRO A 6 13.40 -19.45 -13.49
N GLY A 7 13.83 -20.64 -13.04
CA GLY A 7 15.19 -21.13 -13.21
C GLY A 7 16.18 -20.66 -12.14
N SER A 8 15.78 -19.80 -11.22
CA SER A 8 16.62 -19.37 -10.10
C SER A 8 16.49 -20.33 -8.92
N ARG A 9 17.52 -20.30 -8.04
CA ARG A 9 17.49 -21.07 -6.77
C ARG A 9 16.30 -20.65 -5.91
N ASP A 10 15.97 -19.35 -5.87
CA ASP A 10 14.86 -18.84 -5.10
C ASP A 10 13.52 -19.33 -5.64
N PHE A 11 13.39 -19.45 -6.95
CA PHE A 11 12.19 -20.02 -7.57
C PHE A 11 12.00 -21.48 -7.15
N ASP A 12 13.08 -22.29 -7.19
CA ASP A 12 13.03 -23.69 -6.79
C ASP A 12 12.68 -23.84 -5.32
N GLY A 13 13.27 -23.03 -4.45
CA GLY A 13 12.95 -22.99 -3.02
C GLY A 13 11.51 -22.61 -2.75
N CYS A 14 10.96 -21.61 -3.44
CA CYS A 14 9.57 -21.22 -3.31
C CYS A 14 8.61 -22.32 -3.79
N ARG A 15 9.00 -23.04 -4.86
CA ARG A 15 8.22 -24.17 -5.35
C ARG A 15 8.16 -25.31 -4.33
N GLU A 16 9.31 -25.65 -3.73
CA GLU A 16 9.39 -26.71 -2.70
C GLU A 16 8.55 -26.38 -1.46
N LEU A 17 8.45 -25.10 -1.11
CA LEU A 17 7.65 -24.63 0.02
C LEU A 17 6.17 -24.43 -0.32
N GLY A 18 5.76 -24.69 -1.56
CA GLY A 18 4.37 -24.51 -1.99
C GLY A 18 3.90 -23.05 -2.02
N LEU A 19 4.81 -22.11 -2.17
CA LEU A 19 4.51 -20.67 -2.15
C LEU A 19 4.14 -20.09 -3.52
N LEU A 20 4.42 -20.83 -4.61
CA LEU A 20 4.15 -20.34 -5.95
C LEU A 20 2.67 -20.46 -6.31
N PRO A 21 2.12 -19.48 -7.05
CA PRO A 21 0.77 -19.61 -7.59
C PRO A 21 0.74 -20.67 -8.71
N ASP A 22 -0.43 -21.30 -8.91
CA ASP A 22 -0.62 -22.33 -9.91
C ASP A 22 -0.47 -21.81 -11.35
N GLN A 23 -0.81 -20.54 -11.56
CA GLN A 23 -0.70 -19.90 -12.88
C GLN A 23 0.52 -19.01 -12.96
N PHE A 24 1.31 -19.18 -14.00
CA PHE A 24 2.51 -18.38 -14.25
C PHE A 24 2.21 -16.87 -14.34
N SER A 25 1.07 -16.51 -14.90
CA SER A 25 0.62 -15.12 -14.99
C SER A 25 0.42 -14.44 -13.65
N CYS A 26 0.18 -15.21 -12.59
CA CYS A 26 -0.02 -14.69 -11.22
C CYS A 26 1.29 -14.53 -10.45
N LEU A 27 2.45 -14.86 -11.04
CA LEU A 27 3.73 -14.83 -10.33
C LEU A 27 4.09 -13.45 -9.81
N ARG A 28 3.81 -12.40 -10.57
CA ARG A 28 4.08 -11.01 -10.17
C ARG A 28 3.21 -10.55 -9.00
N ALA A 29 2.04 -11.14 -8.83
CA ALA A 29 1.11 -10.79 -7.76
C ALA A 29 1.32 -11.63 -6.49
N SER A 30 2.32 -12.51 -6.47
CA SER A 30 2.52 -13.47 -5.38
C SER A 30 2.92 -12.83 -4.06
N ALA A 31 3.57 -11.66 -4.08
CA ALA A 31 3.98 -10.93 -2.88
C ALA A 31 4.69 -11.84 -1.85
N LEU A 32 5.60 -12.68 -2.34
CA LEU A 32 6.26 -13.69 -1.50
C LEU A 32 7.15 -13.03 -0.46
N PRO A 33 7.14 -13.50 0.78
CA PRO A 33 8.09 -13.06 1.79
C PRO A 33 9.49 -13.59 1.47
N ILE A 34 10.51 -12.78 1.79
CA ILE A 34 11.92 -13.16 1.59
C ILE A 34 12.36 -14.18 2.63
N ASP A 35 11.80 -14.11 3.83
CA ASP A 35 12.07 -15.03 4.92
C ASP A 35 10.81 -15.74 5.39
N HIS A 36 10.98 -16.75 6.23
CA HIS A 36 9.87 -17.57 6.73
C HIS A 36 9.11 -16.92 7.90
N THR A 37 9.60 -15.80 8.43
CA THR A 37 8.98 -15.11 9.57
C THR A 37 7.96 -14.07 9.13
N THR A 38 8.01 -13.66 7.84
CA THR A 38 7.12 -12.65 7.29
C THR A 38 5.99 -13.32 6.50
N ARG A 39 4.75 -12.99 6.83
CA ARG A 39 3.59 -13.47 6.07
C ARG A 39 3.36 -12.67 4.80
N ARG A 40 2.70 -13.29 3.82
CA ARG A 40 2.36 -12.62 2.54
C ARG A 40 1.55 -11.34 2.75
N GLU A 41 0.60 -11.35 3.68
CA GLU A 41 -0.19 -10.17 4.05
C GLU A 41 0.70 -9.02 4.54
N GLU A 42 1.71 -9.33 5.34
CA GLU A 42 2.66 -8.32 5.82
C GLU A 42 3.51 -7.76 4.70
N SER A 43 4.00 -8.61 3.79
CA SER A 43 4.76 -8.17 2.61
C SER A 43 3.91 -7.27 1.69
N ALA A 44 2.66 -7.64 1.46
CA ALA A 44 1.72 -6.83 0.68
C ALA A 44 1.43 -5.50 1.38
N THR A 45 1.28 -5.51 2.69
CA THR A 45 1.06 -4.30 3.50
C THR A 45 2.24 -3.34 3.37
N LEU A 46 3.48 -3.83 3.48
CA LEU A 46 4.67 -3.00 3.32
C LEU A 46 4.72 -2.33 1.94
N LEU A 47 4.36 -3.07 0.89
CA LEU A 47 4.30 -2.49 -0.46
C LEU A 47 3.27 -1.36 -0.53
N ARG A 48 2.08 -1.57 0.03
CA ARG A 48 1.00 -0.57 0.01
C ARG A 48 1.38 0.66 0.83
N LEU A 49 1.94 0.48 2.01
CA LEU A 49 2.43 1.58 2.85
C LEU A 49 3.56 2.36 2.16
N GLY A 50 4.46 1.67 1.47
CA GLY A 50 5.50 2.31 0.66
C GLY A 50 4.92 3.21 -0.43
N ARG A 51 3.86 2.78 -1.10
CA ARG A 51 3.15 3.59 -2.09
C ARG A 51 2.47 4.81 -1.47
N VAL A 52 1.84 4.64 -0.32
CA VAL A 52 1.26 5.77 0.44
C VAL A 52 2.34 6.79 0.77
N LEU A 53 3.46 6.33 1.30
CA LEU A 53 4.58 7.20 1.67
C LEU A 53 5.17 7.94 0.47
N ASN A 54 5.33 7.25 -0.66
CA ASN A 54 5.83 7.86 -1.89
C ASN A 54 4.88 8.94 -2.41
N PHE A 55 3.58 8.72 -2.32
CA PHE A 55 2.60 9.72 -2.71
C PHE A 55 2.64 10.94 -1.79
N MET A 56 2.72 10.73 -0.48
CA MET A 56 2.88 11.82 0.49
C MET A 56 4.14 12.65 0.19
N LYS A 57 5.26 11.96 -0.07
CA LYS A 57 6.51 12.62 -0.45
C LYS A 57 6.35 13.44 -1.72
N HIS A 58 5.70 12.88 -2.74
CA HIS A 58 5.44 13.59 -3.99
C HIS A 58 4.65 14.89 -3.76
N LEU A 59 3.58 14.82 -2.96
CA LEU A 59 2.79 16.02 -2.65
C LEU A 59 3.65 17.11 -1.99
N LEU A 60 4.47 16.72 -1.02
CA LEU A 60 5.35 17.67 -0.33
C LEU A 60 6.43 18.25 -1.27
N ASP A 61 7.01 17.42 -2.13
CA ASP A 61 8.05 17.84 -3.08
C ASP A 61 7.52 18.88 -4.08
N VAL A 62 6.26 18.80 -4.46
CA VAL A 62 5.63 19.79 -5.36
C VAL A 62 4.98 20.95 -4.61
N GLY A 63 5.18 21.06 -3.30
CA GLY A 63 4.65 22.15 -2.50
C GLY A 63 3.15 22.04 -2.20
N SER A 64 2.55 20.88 -2.41
CA SER A 64 1.14 20.64 -2.08
C SER A 64 1.03 20.11 -0.65
N PRO A 65 0.24 20.75 0.22
CA PRO A 65 0.08 20.26 1.59
C PRO A 65 -0.62 18.92 1.63
N LEU A 66 -0.33 18.12 2.65
CA LEU A 66 -1.06 16.87 2.86
C LEU A 66 -2.53 17.18 3.18
N PRO A 67 -3.48 16.38 2.69
CA PRO A 67 -4.89 16.60 2.99
C PRO A 67 -5.17 16.30 4.47
N PRO A 68 -6.12 17.02 5.09
CA PRO A 68 -6.57 16.66 6.43
C PRO A 68 -7.30 15.32 6.42
N PRO A 69 -7.25 14.55 7.53
CA PRO A 69 -7.97 13.27 7.61
C PRO A 69 -9.47 13.44 7.37
N SER A 70 -10.02 12.72 6.39
CA SER A 70 -11.45 12.77 6.07
C SER A 70 -11.84 11.62 5.14
N CYS A 71 -12.98 10.98 5.42
CA CYS A 71 -13.61 10.01 4.53
C CYS A 71 -14.69 10.63 3.64
N ALA A 72 -14.97 11.93 3.78
CA ALA A 72 -16.05 12.59 3.04
C ALA A 72 -15.83 12.60 1.52
N GLY A 73 -14.59 12.65 1.07
CA GLY A 73 -14.26 12.71 -0.35
C GLY A 73 -14.40 11.40 -1.12
N LEU A 74 -14.78 10.30 -0.45
CA LEU A 74 -14.89 8.97 -1.08
C LEU A 74 -16.12 8.80 -1.98
N THR A 75 -17.11 9.66 -1.87
CA THR A 75 -18.39 9.52 -2.59
C THR A 75 -18.38 10.05 -4.03
N ALA A 76 -17.33 10.77 -4.43
CA ALA A 76 -17.27 11.42 -5.74
C ALA A 76 -15.82 11.49 -6.26
N ILE A 77 -15.17 10.33 -6.38
CA ILE A 77 -13.81 10.26 -6.92
C ILE A 77 -13.85 10.12 -8.43
N ASP A 78 -13.18 11.06 -9.12
CA ASP A 78 -12.92 10.96 -10.56
C ASP A 78 -11.61 10.17 -10.76
N PRO A 79 -11.68 8.94 -11.33
CA PRO A 79 -10.49 8.11 -11.51
C PRO A 79 -9.52 8.66 -12.55
N THR A 80 -9.95 9.58 -13.42
CA THR A 80 -9.10 10.18 -14.45
C THR A 80 -8.17 11.27 -13.87
N ASN A 81 -8.56 11.91 -12.78
CA ASN A 81 -7.73 12.87 -12.06
C ASN A 81 -6.96 12.15 -10.94
N ARG A 82 -5.80 11.59 -11.29
CA ARG A 82 -5.01 10.74 -10.39
C ARG A 82 -4.54 11.44 -9.11
N ILE A 83 -4.14 12.71 -9.23
CA ILE A 83 -3.65 13.45 -8.05
C ILE A 83 -4.80 13.72 -7.08
N GLU A 84 -5.93 14.18 -7.58
CA GLU A 84 -7.11 14.44 -6.73
C GLU A 84 -7.67 13.15 -6.13
N ALA A 85 -7.76 12.09 -6.93
CA ALA A 85 -8.16 10.78 -6.44
C ALA A 85 -7.22 10.30 -5.35
N GLY A 86 -5.91 10.40 -5.57
CA GLY A 86 -4.88 10.04 -4.59
C GLY A 86 -5.01 10.84 -3.30
N ARG A 87 -5.26 12.16 -3.39
CA ARG A 87 -5.46 13.01 -2.22
C ARG A 87 -6.67 12.58 -1.40
N ARG A 88 -7.78 12.23 -2.04
CA ARG A 88 -8.99 11.76 -1.35
C ARG A 88 -8.80 10.41 -0.68
N LEU A 89 -8.12 9.48 -1.38
CA LEU A 89 -7.78 8.17 -0.80
C LEU A 89 -6.79 8.30 0.37
N LEU A 90 -5.83 9.21 0.27
CA LEU A 90 -4.89 9.50 1.36
C LEU A 90 -5.61 10.12 2.57
N ALA A 91 -6.49 11.08 2.34
CA ALA A 91 -7.29 11.69 3.42
C ALA A 91 -8.09 10.64 4.20
N ALA A 92 -8.72 9.71 3.48
CA ALA A 92 -9.46 8.61 4.10
C ALA A 92 -8.54 7.66 4.87
N PHE A 93 -7.37 7.33 4.32
CA PHE A 93 -6.37 6.51 5.01
C PHE A 93 -5.91 7.17 6.31
N LEU A 94 -5.64 8.46 6.29
CA LEU A 94 -5.24 9.20 7.50
C LEU A 94 -6.36 9.24 8.55
N ALA A 95 -7.63 9.13 8.12
CA ALA A 95 -8.77 9.12 9.01
C ALA A 95 -9.02 7.75 9.65
N ASP A 96 -8.95 6.66 8.89
CA ASP A 96 -9.38 5.34 9.36
C ASP A 96 -8.35 4.21 9.22
N GLY A 97 -7.20 4.45 8.61
CA GLY A 97 -6.15 3.45 8.43
C GLY A 97 -6.42 2.40 7.35
N ARG A 98 -7.47 2.57 6.56
CA ARG A 98 -7.80 1.64 5.48
C ARG A 98 -7.18 2.09 4.17
N ILE A 99 -6.49 1.17 3.50
CA ILE A 99 -5.87 1.45 2.21
C ILE A 99 -6.83 1.05 1.11
N ARG A 100 -7.26 2.04 0.33
CA ARG A 100 -8.23 1.88 -0.75
C ARG A 100 -7.61 2.18 -2.09
N GLY A 101 -8.22 1.64 -3.14
CA GLY A 101 -7.95 1.99 -4.51
C GLY A 101 -9.24 2.37 -5.23
N VAL A 102 -9.11 2.91 -6.43
CA VAL A 102 -10.24 3.27 -7.28
C VAL A 102 -10.07 2.58 -8.63
N THR A 103 -11.14 1.95 -9.13
CA THR A 103 -11.16 1.34 -10.45
C THR A 103 -11.27 2.40 -11.55
N PRO A 104 -10.98 2.06 -12.83
CA PRO A 104 -11.22 2.99 -13.94
C PRO A 104 -12.68 3.47 -14.05
N ASP A 105 -13.62 2.71 -13.53
CA ASP A 105 -15.06 3.06 -13.51
C ASP A 105 -15.43 3.94 -12.31
N GLY A 106 -14.48 4.24 -11.42
CA GLY A 106 -14.74 5.09 -10.25
C GLY A 106 -15.21 4.32 -9.01
N GLU A 107 -15.22 3.01 -9.03
CA GLU A 107 -15.56 2.20 -7.87
C GLU A 107 -14.39 2.12 -6.89
N ILE A 108 -14.71 2.21 -5.60
CA ILE A 108 -13.72 2.11 -4.54
C ILE A 108 -13.65 0.68 -4.04
N TYR A 109 -12.44 0.19 -3.87
CA TYR A 109 -12.18 -1.10 -3.24
C TYR A 109 -11.13 -0.96 -2.14
N GLU A 110 -11.12 -1.92 -1.23
CA GLU A 110 -10.19 -1.93 -0.09
C GLU A 110 -9.16 -3.04 -0.28
N HIS A 111 -7.89 -2.73 -0.03
CA HIS A 111 -6.82 -3.72 -0.02
C HIS A 111 -6.82 -4.51 1.28
N LEU A 112 -6.62 -5.82 1.19
CA LEU A 112 -6.37 -6.65 2.36
C LEU A 112 -4.95 -6.35 2.88
N VAL A 113 -4.90 -5.81 4.09
CA VAL A 113 -3.64 -5.43 4.73
C VAL A 113 -3.69 -5.78 6.21
N SER A 114 -2.50 -5.85 6.83
CA SER A 114 -2.38 -6.02 8.27
C SER A 114 -2.83 -4.75 9.00
N ALA A 115 -3.93 -4.82 9.74
CA ALA A 115 -4.43 -3.69 10.53
C ALA A 115 -3.43 -3.23 11.59
N GLU A 116 -2.66 -4.16 12.16
CA GLU A 116 -1.60 -3.83 13.12
C GLU A 116 -0.51 -2.99 12.49
N MET A 117 -0.04 -3.37 11.29
CA MET A 117 1.02 -2.65 10.59
C MET A 117 0.56 -1.26 10.15
N THR A 118 -0.66 -1.12 9.64
CA THR A 118 -1.21 0.19 9.27
C THR A 118 -1.38 1.09 10.49
N ALA A 119 -1.82 0.55 11.61
CA ALA A 119 -1.94 1.31 12.85
C ALA A 119 -0.57 1.79 13.36
N ARG A 120 0.45 0.95 13.30
CA ARG A 120 1.84 1.34 13.65
C ARG A 120 2.36 2.45 12.74
N PHE A 121 2.10 2.34 11.45
CA PHE A 121 2.50 3.35 10.47
C PHE A 121 1.86 4.71 10.80
N LEU A 122 0.56 4.73 11.05
CA LEU A 122 -0.16 5.96 11.40
C LEU A 122 0.36 6.59 12.70
N ARG A 123 0.62 5.78 13.73
CA ARG A 123 1.23 6.27 14.97
C ARG A 123 2.61 6.87 14.72
N GLY A 124 3.40 6.24 13.86
CA GLY A 124 4.72 6.75 13.47
C GLY A 124 4.65 8.10 12.76
N LEU A 125 3.67 8.30 11.88
CA LEU A 125 3.45 9.59 11.22
C LEU A 125 3.08 10.68 12.23
N GLN A 126 2.17 10.42 13.14
CA GLN A 126 1.75 11.37 14.18
C GLN A 126 2.91 11.78 15.07
N THR A 127 3.73 10.83 15.51
CA THR A 127 4.91 11.11 16.35
C THR A 127 5.94 11.96 15.61
N ARG A 128 6.18 11.70 14.34
CA ARG A 128 7.11 12.49 13.52
C ARG A 128 6.60 13.88 13.22
N SER A 129 5.32 14.02 13.00
CA SER A 129 4.68 15.32 12.80
C SER A 129 4.86 16.22 14.01
N LEU A 130 4.66 15.68 15.21
CA LEU A 130 4.90 16.40 16.45
C LEU A 130 6.37 16.80 16.64
N ARG A 131 7.31 15.94 16.26
CA ARG A 131 8.75 16.26 16.31
C ARG A 131 9.16 17.28 15.27
N GLY A 132 8.55 17.27 14.11
CA GLY A 132 8.81 18.22 13.02
C GLY A 132 8.24 19.61 13.31
N ALA A 133 7.29 19.73 14.24
CA ALA A 133 6.71 21.01 14.68
C ALA A 133 7.55 21.72 15.73
N ILE A 134 8.58 21.06 16.25
CA ILE A 134 9.53 21.59 17.21
C ILE A 134 10.78 22.05 16.48
#